data_d1b5768ddf407d5b696ef4f8c8a62d56
#
_entry.id   d1b5768ddf407d5b696ef4f8c8a62d56
#
_cell.length_a   1.000
_cell.length_b   1.000
_cell.length_c   1.000
_cell.angle_alpha   90.00
_cell.angle_beta   90.00
_cell.angle_gamma   90.00
#
_symmetry.space_group_name_H-M   'P 1'
#
loop_
_entity.id
_entity.type
_entity.pdbx_description
1 polymer ?
#
loop_
_entity_poly.entity_id
_entity_poly.type
_entity_poly.pdbx_seq_one_letter_code
_entity_poly.pdbx_strand_id
1 'polypeptide(L)'
;LLTRDMEAIDWNLPAAEIHNKIRAFNPAPGAFTNLPGGKKLKIWRAEVACGSGSKAGEVTEVLKNGFKVACGSGVLLVTEVQPESKKRMPAAVFCNGRGINKGDILG
;
A
#
# COMPACT_ATOMS: atom_id res chain seq x y z
N LEU A 1 2.87 -23.95 -8.14
CA LEU A 1 3.54 -23.89 -6.86
C LEU A 1 3.44 -22.51 -6.26
N LEU A 2 2.86 -22.40 -5.10
CA LEU A 2 2.71 -21.12 -4.42
C LEU A 2 4.04 -20.65 -3.86
N THR A 3 4.30 -19.38 -4.02
CA THR A 3 5.51 -18.76 -3.48
C THR A 3 5.09 -17.69 -2.49
N ARG A 4 6.00 -17.32 -1.59
CA ARG A 4 5.76 -16.27 -0.63
C ARG A 4 5.58 -14.91 -1.30
N ASP A 5 6.03 -14.80 -2.55
CA ASP A 5 5.96 -13.54 -3.27
C ASP A 5 4.56 -13.22 -3.80
N MET A 6 3.66 -14.20 -3.77
CA MET A 6 2.30 -13.95 -4.24
C MET A 6 1.57 -12.88 -3.44
N GLU A 7 1.96 -12.70 -2.17
CA GLU A 7 1.36 -11.70 -1.30
C GLU A 7 2.00 -10.32 -1.49
N ALA A 8 3.16 -10.25 -2.10
CA ALA A 8 3.85 -8.99 -2.31
C ALA A 8 3.14 -8.17 -3.38
N ILE A 9 2.95 -6.89 -3.10
CA ILE A 9 2.31 -6.00 -4.05
C ILE A 9 3.33 -5.59 -5.11
N ASP A 10 2.92 -5.72 -6.37
CA ASP A 10 3.71 -5.23 -7.50
C ASP A 10 3.11 -3.89 -7.94
N TRP A 11 3.74 -2.81 -7.53
CA TRP A 11 3.23 -1.47 -7.82
C TRP A 11 3.28 -1.10 -9.30
N ASN A 12 3.97 -1.89 -10.12
CA ASN A 12 4.00 -1.66 -11.56
C ASN A 12 2.70 -2.04 -12.26
N LEU A 13 1.83 -2.76 -11.57
CA LEU A 13 0.53 -3.13 -12.11
C LEU A 13 -0.44 -1.94 -12.04
N PRO A 14 -1.51 -1.98 -12.85
CA PRO A 14 -2.56 -0.94 -12.72
C PRO A 14 -3.18 -0.95 -11.33
N ALA A 15 -3.60 0.22 -10.87
CA ALA A 15 -4.21 0.37 -9.55
C ALA A 15 -5.40 -0.59 -9.36
N ALA A 16 -6.21 -0.80 -10.40
CA ALA A 16 -7.37 -1.69 -10.31
C ALA A 16 -6.94 -3.13 -10.02
N GLU A 17 -5.85 -3.58 -10.60
CA GLU A 17 -5.36 -4.96 -10.36
C GLU A 17 -4.79 -5.10 -8.96
N ILE A 18 -4.08 -4.08 -8.50
CA ILE A 18 -3.56 -4.09 -7.12
C ILE A 18 -4.72 -4.09 -6.13
N HIS A 19 -5.74 -3.29 -6.40
CA HIS A 19 -6.96 -3.24 -5.58
C HIS A 19 -7.61 -4.62 -5.49
N ASN A 20 -7.73 -5.31 -6.62
CA ASN A 20 -8.31 -6.65 -6.64
C ASN A 20 -7.48 -7.64 -5.84
N LYS A 21 -6.16 -7.54 -5.91
CA LYS A 21 -5.26 -8.39 -5.15
C LYS A 21 -5.42 -8.17 -3.65
N ILE A 22 -5.52 -6.92 -3.23
CA ILE A 22 -5.72 -6.60 -1.82
C ILE A 22 -7.01 -7.22 -1.32
N ARG A 23 -8.08 -7.13 -2.09
CA ARG A 23 -9.36 -7.73 -1.74
C ARG A 23 -9.29 -9.24 -1.70
N ALA A 24 -8.62 -9.84 -2.67
CA ALA A 24 -8.53 -11.30 -2.77
C ALA A 24 -7.77 -11.91 -1.59
N PHE A 25 -6.81 -11.20 -1.04
CA PHE A 25 -5.99 -11.69 0.07
C PHE A 25 -6.53 -11.29 1.44
N ASN A 26 -7.67 -10.66 1.49
CA ASN A 26 -8.33 -10.27 2.72
C ASN A 26 -9.43 -11.32 3.03
N PRO A 27 -9.53 -11.89 4.24
CA PRO A 27 -8.87 -11.49 5.48
C PRO A 27 -7.49 -12.11 5.72
N ALA A 28 -7.05 -13.02 4.91
CA ALA A 28 -5.76 -13.66 5.11
C ALA A 28 -5.24 -14.17 3.78
N PRO A 29 -3.93 -14.17 3.57
CA PRO A 29 -2.85 -13.74 4.47
C PRO A 29 -2.59 -12.25 4.49
N GLY A 30 -3.18 -11.48 3.58
CA GLY A 30 -2.98 -10.05 3.45
C GLY A 30 -1.86 -9.70 2.47
N ALA A 31 -2.16 -8.81 1.54
CA ALA A 31 -1.15 -8.30 0.62
C ALA A 31 -0.23 -7.35 1.37
N PHE A 32 1.04 -7.33 1.02
CA PHE A 32 2.00 -6.49 1.71
C PHE A 32 2.93 -5.77 0.74
N THR A 33 3.54 -4.71 1.23
CA THR A 33 4.60 -4.01 0.52
C THR A 33 5.76 -3.79 1.50
N ASN A 34 6.92 -3.45 0.97
CA ASN A 34 8.07 -3.14 1.81
C ASN A 34 8.20 -1.65 1.98
N LEU A 35 8.42 -1.22 3.22
CA LEU A 35 8.71 0.17 3.53
C LEU A 35 10.18 0.49 3.22
N PRO A 36 10.52 1.77 3.09
CA PRO A 36 11.91 2.15 2.77
C PRO A 36 12.94 1.57 3.73
N GLY A 37 12.59 1.32 4.97
CA GLY A 37 13.51 0.71 5.93
C GLY A 37 13.61 -0.81 5.86
N GLY A 38 12.87 -1.43 4.94
CA GLY A 38 12.86 -2.88 4.78
C GLY A 38 11.81 -3.61 5.57
N LYS A 39 11.07 -2.94 6.40
CA LYS A 39 9.98 -3.56 7.15
C LYS A 39 8.77 -3.76 6.26
N LYS A 40 7.96 -4.77 6.58
CA LYS A 40 6.76 -5.08 5.83
C LYS A 40 5.57 -4.28 6.34
N LEU A 41 4.70 -3.89 5.41
CA LEU A 41 3.45 -3.22 5.72
C LEU A 41 2.35 -3.94 4.99
N LYS A 42 1.42 -4.54 5.73
CA LYS A 42 0.24 -5.15 5.11
C LYS A 42 -0.76 -4.06 4.78
N ILE A 43 -1.41 -4.22 3.64
CA ILE A 43 -2.45 -3.28 3.20
C ILE A 43 -3.76 -4.04 3.18
N TRP A 44 -4.67 -3.64 4.05
CA TRP A 44 -5.95 -4.32 4.23
C TRP A 44 -7.08 -3.68 3.44
N ARG A 45 -7.05 -2.37 3.28
CA ARG A 45 -8.06 -1.65 2.50
C ARG A 45 -7.43 -0.56 1.67
N ALA A 46 -7.93 -0.44 0.45
CA ALA A 46 -7.50 0.60 -0.46
C ALA A 46 -8.60 0.84 -1.47
N GLU A 47 -8.51 1.96 -2.18
CA GLU A 47 -9.45 2.32 -3.23
C GLU A 47 -8.67 2.89 -4.40
N VAL A 48 -9.18 2.67 -5.61
CA VAL A 48 -8.62 3.30 -6.78
C VAL A 48 -8.96 4.79 -6.73
N ALA A 49 -7.97 5.63 -6.89
CA ALA A 49 -8.13 7.08 -6.76
C ALA A 49 -7.59 7.80 -7.98
N CYS A 50 -7.86 9.09 -8.03
CA CYS A 50 -7.33 9.95 -9.09
C CYS A 50 -5.97 10.51 -8.68
N GLY A 51 -5.11 10.71 -9.66
CA GLY A 51 -3.81 11.30 -9.44
C GLY A 51 -2.77 10.66 -10.33
N SER A 52 -1.55 11.13 -10.18
CA SER A 52 -0.43 10.57 -10.92
C SER A 52 0.85 10.76 -10.10
N GLY A 53 1.82 9.89 -10.34
CA GLY A 53 3.12 9.99 -9.71
C GLY A 53 4.19 9.71 -10.73
N SER A 54 5.43 9.97 -10.36
CA SER A 54 6.55 9.79 -11.27
C SER A 54 7.08 8.36 -11.30
N LYS A 55 6.85 7.61 -10.22
CA LYS A 55 7.35 6.22 -10.12
C LYS A 55 6.31 5.34 -9.47
N ALA A 56 6.23 4.09 -9.96
CA ALA A 56 5.39 3.11 -9.30
C ALA A 56 5.91 2.85 -7.87
N GLY A 57 4.99 2.85 -6.92
CA GLY A 57 5.36 2.68 -5.52
C GLY A 57 5.62 3.99 -4.77
N GLU A 58 5.63 5.11 -5.48
CA GLU A 58 5.86 6.39 -4.84
C GLU A 58 4.64 6.87 -4.05
N VAL A 59 4.87 7.29 -2.81
CA VAL A 59 3.82 7.92 -2.00
C VAL A 59 3.65 9.34 -2.51
N THR A 60 2.55 9.58 -3.21
CA THR A 60 2.33 10.87 -3.87
C THR A 60 1.71 11.91 -2.96
N GLU A 61 0.96 11.44 -1.96
CA GLU A 61 0.22 12.35 -1.10
C GLU A 61 -0.15 11.66 0.20
N VAL A 62 -0.07 12.39 1.31
CA VAL A 62 -0.54 11.92 2.61
C VAL A 62 -1.77 12.74 2.95
N LEU A 63 -2.89 12.06 3.20
CA LEU A 63 -4.19 12.67 3.42
C LEU A 63 -4.74 12.34 4.80
N LYS A 64 -5.88 12.93 5.14
CA LYS A 64 -6.52 12.69 6.43
C LYS A 64 -6.95 11.24 6.63
N ASN A 65 -7.32 10.57 5.55
CA ASN A 65 -7.83 9.20 5.63
C ASN A 65 -6.87 8.14 5.10
N GLY A 66 -5.63 8.53 4.81
CA GLY A 66 -4.66 7.57 4.32
C GLY A 66 -3.59 8.21 3.46
N PHE A 67 -3.03 7.43 2.55
CA PHE A 67 -2.00 7.94 1.65
C PHE A 67 -2.20 7.36 0.26
N LYS A 68 -1.80 8.13 -0.75
CA LYS A 68 -1.88 7.70 -2.15
C LYS A 68 -0.54 7.17 -2.62
N VAL A 69 -0.58 6.10 -3.39
CA VAL A 69 0.62 5.47 -3.97
C VAL A 69 0.43 5.37 -5.47
N ALA A 70 1.43 5.83 -6.20
CA ALA A 70 1.42 5.72 -7.65
C ALA A 70 1.58 4.27 -8.08
N CYS A 71 0.83 3.88 -9.10
CA CYS A 71 0.87 2.52 -9.65
C CYS A 71 1.34 2.57 -11.10
N GLY A 72 1.42 1.43 -11.75
CA GLY A 72 1.77 1.37 -13.16
C GLY A 72 0.83 2.19 -14.01
N SER A 73 -0.45 2.22 -13.64
CA SER A 73 -1.41 3.19 -14.15
C SER A 73 -2.38 3.50 -13.02
N GLY A 74 -2.69 4.79 -12.86
CA GLY A 74 -3.56 5.24 -11.79
C GLY A 74 -2.87 5.33 -10.45
N VAL A 75 -3.64 5.59 -9.43
CA VAL A 75 -3.18 5.79 -8.06
C VAL A 75 -4.09 5.01 -7.12
N LEU A 76 -3.51 4.46 -6.07
CA LEU A 76 -4.25 3.72 -5.07
C LEU A 76 -4.26 4.51 -3.77
N LEU A 77 -5.44 4.71 -3.18
CA LEU A 77 -5.58 5.34 -1.87
C LEU A 77 -5.63 4.23 -0.82
N VAL A 78 -4.63 4.16 0.03
CA VAL A 78 -4.54 3.16 1.08
C VAL A 78 -5.19 3.70 2.33
N THR A 79 -6.15 2.96 2.90
CA THR A 79 -6.93 3.43 4.02
C THR A 79 -6.79 2.59 5.29
N GLU A 80 -6.36 1.34 5.17
CA GLU A 80 -6.15 0.49 6.34
C GLU A 80 -4.90 -0.35 6.15
N VAL A 81 -4.03 -0.35 7.17
CA VAL A 81 -2.74 -1.02 7.10
C VAL A 81 -2.45 -1.78 8.38
N GLN A 82 -1.40 -2.60 8.33
CA GLN A 82 -0.89 -3.28 9.51
C GLN A 82 0.63 -3.33 9.41
N PRO A 83 1.32 -2.49 10.18
CA PRO A 83 2.78 -2.53 10.21
C PRO A 83 3.27 -3.83 10.84
N GLU A 84 4.50 -4.21 10.51
CA GLU A 84 5.13 -5.40 11.07
C GLU A 84 5.13 -5.33 12.61
N SER A 85 4.70 -6.42 13.24
CA SER A 85 4.64 -6.54 14.69
C SER A 85 3.62 -5.61 15.37
N LYS A 86 2.67 -5.09 14.62
CA LYS A 86 1.64 -4.21 15.17
C LYS A 86 0.24 -4.68 14.75
N LYS A 87 -0.77 -4.06 15.33
CA LYS A 87 -2.16 -4.37 14.99
C LYS A 87 -2.62 -3.59 13.76
N ARG A 88 -3.71 -4.05 13.16
CA ARG A 88 -4.36 -3.29 12.09
C ARG A 88 -4.73 -1.91 12.59
N MET A 89 -4.57 -0.93 11.73
CA MET A 89 -4.90 0.44 12.08
C MET A 89 -5.30 1.21 10.83
N PRO A 90 -6.06 2.30 10.99
CA PRO A 90 -6.30 3.20 9.88
C PRO A 90 -4.97 3.73 9.34
N ALA A 91 -4.86 3.86 8.03
CA ALA A 91 -3.63 4.38 7.43
C ALA A 91 -3.30 5.78 7.95
N ALA A 92 -4.33 6.57 8.28
CA ALA A 92 -4.12 7.91 8.85
C ALA A 92 -3.33 7.86 10.16
N VAL A 93 -3.63 6.87 11.01
CA VAL A 93 -2.89 6.69 12.28
C VAL A 93 -1.44 6.37 12.02
N PHE A 94 -1.18 5.49 11.04
CA PHE A 94 0.17 5.13 10.65
C PHE A 94 0.94 6.35 10.13
N CYS A 95 0.28 7.18 9.33
CA CYS A 95 0.90 8.40 8.81
C CYS A 95 1.21 9.39 9.93
N ASN A 96 0.30 9.55 10.89
CA ASN A 96 0.52 10.45 12.02
C ASN A 96 1.71 10.03 12.87
N GLY A 97 1.99 8.72 12.93
CA GLY A 97 3.15 8.20 13.62
C GLY A 97 4.43 8.30 12.80
N ARG A 98 4.39 9.00 11.68
CA ARG A 98 5.51 9.17 10.75
C ARG A 98 6.03 7.86 10.17
N GLY A 99 5.13 6.89 10.05
CA GLY A 99 5.48 5.62 9.43
C GLY A 99 5.71 5.74 7.94
N ILE A 100 5.16 6.78 7.32
CA ILE A 100 5.26 6.99 5.89
C ILE A 100 5.24 8.50 5.59
N ASN A 101 5.95 8.89 4.53
CA ASN A 101 6.05 10.28 4.13
C ASN A 101 5.89 10.41 2.62
N LYS A 102 5.42 11.57 2.19
CA LYS A 102 5.34 11.87 0.77
C LYS A 102 6.74 11.73 0.15
N GLY A 103 6.79 11.06 -0.98
CA GLY A 103 8.06 10.81 -1.67
C GLY A 103 8.69 9.47 -1.35
N ASP A 104 8.24 8.77 -0.31
CA ASP A 104 8.74 7.43 -0.02
C ASP A 104 8.40 6.48 -1.16
N ILE A 105 9.31 5.55 -1.43
CA ILE A 105 9.11 4.53 -2.46
C ILE A 105 8.85 3.20 -1.76
N LEU A 106 7.69 2.65 -2.01
CA LEU A 106 7.32 1.34 -1.49
C LEU A 106 7.79 0.26 -2.46
N GLY A 107 8.24 -0.83 -1.96
CA GLY A 107 8.73 -1.91 -2.80
C GLY A 107 8.28 -3.25 -2.33
#